data_db7b7de86c4f9544db96975b221d5321
#
_entry.id   db7b7de86c4f9544db96975b221d5321
#
_cell.length_a   1.000
_cell.length_b   1.000
_cell.length_c   1.000
_cell.angle_alpha   90.00
_cell.angle_beta   90.00
_cell.angle_gamma   90.00
#
_symmetry.space_group_name_H-M   'P 1'
#
loop_
_entity.id
_entity.type
_entity.pdbx_description
1 polymer ?
#
loop_
_entity_poly.entity_id
_entity_poly.type
_entity_poly.pdbx_seq_one_letter_code
_entity_poly.pdbx_strand_id
1 'polypeptide(L)'
;SADAERIALLEDMITTRAVENALGYDVANVRAAMEDMKKSFPEYEGDFAALAEWEKKMPEIKSGLYRGDANAKKAAEDFGKFAAKSLLANPLLKKHRKWAFIFRPWGTRGMGLPQNWQGNSVLTNAGFHKGRADSHNFKDELWISGDITSPENAKKVLAPNSAVADIDV
;
A
#
# COMPACT_ATOMS: atom_id res chain seq x y z
N SER A 1 37.36 -2.34 -12.90
CA SER A 1 37.55 -0.88 -12.68
C SER A 1 36.41 -0.42 -11.75
N ALA A 2 36.64 0.66 -11.02
CA ALA A 2 35.65 1.22 -10.10
C ALA A 2 34.31 1.50 -10.77
N ASP A 3 34.28 1.82 -12.04
CA ASP A 3 33.04 2.06 -12.80
C ASP A 3 32.27 0.76 -13.08
N ALA A 4 32.99 -0.34 -13.39
CA ALA A 4 32.32 -1.64 -13.56
C ALA A 4 31.69 -2.15 -12.26
N GLU A 5 32.34 -1.93 -11.13
CA GLU A 5 31.79 -2.29 -9.81
C GLU A 5 30.57 -1.44 -9.45
N ARG A 6 30.58 -0.15 -9.78
CA ARG A 6 29.42 0.74 -9.59
C ARG A 6 28.25 0.35 -10.48
N ILE A 7 28.50 0.00 -11.74
CA ILE A 7 27.45 -0.47 -12.65
C ILE A 7 26.83 -1.75 -12.11
N ALA A 8 27.65 -2.74 -11.73
CA ALA A 8 27.14 -3.99 -11.17
C ALA A 8 26.29 -3.77 -9.90
N LEU A 9 26.72 -2.86 -9.02
CA LEU A 9 25.96 -2.51 -7.84
C LEU A 9 24.61 -1.87 -8.19
N LEU A 10 24.57 -0.97 -9.16
CA LEU A 10 23.32 -0.34 -9.61
C LEU A 10 22.36 -1.34 -10.24
N GLU A 11 22.86 -2.27 -11.06
CA GLU A 11 22.07 -3.34 -11.65
C GLU A 11 21.47 -4.25 -10.58
N ASP A 12 22.24 -4.62 -9.56
CA ASP A 12 21.76 -5.41 -8.43
C ASP A 12 20.67 -4.66 -7.63
N MET A 13 20.88 -3.37 -7.34
CA MET A 13 19.88 -2.53 -6.66
C MET A 13 18.59 -2.42 -7.46
N ILE A 14 18.64 -2.23 -8.77
CA ILE A 14 17.46 -2.15 -9.65
C ILE A 14 16.72 -3.47 -9.64
N THR A 15 17.43 -4.58 -9.74
CA THR A 15 16.85 -5.92 -9.76
C THR A 15 16.22 -6.26 -8.40
N THR A 16 16.92 -5.97 -7.30
CA THR A 16 16.38 -6.13 -5.94
C THR A 16 15.06 -5.35 -5.77
N ARG A 17 15.05 -4.10 -6.21
CA ARG A 17 13.84 -3.28 -6.16
C ARG A 17 12.69 -3.82 -6.99
N ALA A 18 13.00 -4.36 -8.17
CA ALA A 18 12.00 -5.00 -9.02
C ALA A 18 11.40 -6.26 -8.36
N VAL A 19 12.22 -7.06 -7.69
CA VAL A 19 11.78 -8.24 -6.93
C VAL A 19 10.89 -7.84 -5.75
N GLU A 20 11.29 -6.83 -4.96
CA GLU A 20 10.49 -6.31 -3.85
C GLU A 20 9.14 -5.79 -4.33
N ASN A 21 9.11 -5.03 -5.43
CA ASN A 21 7.89 -4.53 -6.02
C ASN A 21 6.98 -5.65 -6.53
N ALA A 22 7.55 -6.71 -7.11
CA ALA A 22 6.78 -7.85 -7.59
C ALA A 22 6.16 -8.67 -6.46
N LEU A 23 6.81 -8.72 -5.29
CA LEU A 23 6.27 -9.37 -4.09
C LEU A 23 5.14 -8.56 -3.46
N GLY A 24 5.20 -7.23 -3.51
CA GLY A 24 4.23 -6.32 -2.91
C GLY A 24 4.22 -6.30 -1.37
N TYR A 25 4.63 -7.41 -0.74
CA TYR A 25 4.71 -7.59 0.71
C TYR A 25 6.02 -8.27 1.08
N ASP A 26 6.61 -7.85 2.19
CA ASP A 26 7.70 -8.59 2.83
C ASP A 26 7.12 -9.63 3.79
N VAL A 27 7.59 -10.87 3.69
CA VAL A 27 7.05 -12.00 4.46
C VAL A 27 7.26 -11.82 5.97
N ALA A 28 8.39 -11.24 6.39
CA ALA A 28 8.66 -10.98 7.80
C ALA A 28 7.73 -9.89 8.36
N ASN A 29 7.44 -8.87 7.57
CA ASN A 29 6.49 -7.83 7.95
C ASN A 29 5.06 -8.37 8.04
N VAL A 30 4.66 -9.29 7.14
CA VAL A 30 3.36 -9.98 7.21
C VAL A 30 3.28 -10.80 8.49
N ARG A 31 4.35 -11.54 8.85
CA ARG A 31 4.40 -12.27 10.12
C ARG A 31 4.23 -11.35 11.31
N ALA A 32 5.03 -10.31 11.40
CA ALA A 32 4.96 -9.36 12.51
C ALA A 32 3.56 -8.75 12.67
N ALA A 33 2.93 -8.37 11.57
CA ALA A 33 1.58 -7.83 11.57
C ALA A 33 0.53 -8.87 12.03
N MET A 34 0.64 -10.12 11.58
CA MET A 34 -0.28 -11.19 11.99
C MET A 34 -0.11 -11.53 13.48
N GLU A 35 1.12 -11.56 13.99
CA GLU A 35 1.43 -11.78 15.41
C GLU A 35 0.89 -10.65 16.29
N ASP A 36 1.07 -9.41 15.86
CA ASP A 36 0.53 -8.23 16.56
C ASP A 36 -1.00 -8.26 16.59
N MET A 37 -1.64 -8.58 15.46
CA MET A 37 -3.09 -8.77 15.41
C MET A 37 -3.56 -9.89 16.35
N LYS A 38 -2.85 -11.00 16.40
CA LYS A 38 -3.22 -12.11 17.29
C LYS A 38 -3.07 -11.73 18.76
N LYS A 39 -2.05 -10.97 19.09
CA LYS A 39 -1.81 -10.45 20.44
C LYS A 39 -2.87 -9.42 20.85
N SER A 40 -3.25 -8.53 19.95
CA SER A 40 -4.21 -7.46 20.20
C SER A 40 -5.68 -7.93 20.15
N PHE A 41 -5.95 -8.96 19.36
CA PHE A 41 -7.27 -9.51 19.08
C PHE A 41 -7.22 -11.04 19.18
N PRO A 42 -7.51 -11.64 20.34
CA PRO A 42 -7.50 -13.10 20.52
C PRO A 42 -8.36 -13.86 19.51
N GLU A 43 -9.42 -13.22 19.00
CA GLU A 43 -10.33 -13.76 17.99
C GLU A 43 -9.77 -13.71 16.55
N TYR A 44 -8.59 -13.11 16.35
CA TYR A 44 -7.96 -13.12 15.03
C TYR A 44 -7.57 -14.52 14.61
N GLU A 45 -8.09 -14.96 13.46
CA GLU A 45 -7.90 -16.29 12.88
C GLU A 45 -6.93 -16.22 11.69
N GLY A 46 -5.67 -15.85 11.96
CA GLY A 46 -4.62 -15.85 10.93
C GLY A 46 -4.12 -17.27 10.64
N ASP A 47 -3.89 -17.58 9.37
CA ASP A 47 -3.31 -18.87 8.96
C ASP A 47 -1.78 -18.85 9.07
N PHE A 48 -1.30 -19.03 10.29
CA PHE A 48 0.14 -19.08 10.59
C PHE A 48 0.83 -20.31 10.00
N ALA A 49 0.10 -21.40 9.75
CA ALA A 49 0.66 -22.59 9.11
C ALA A 49 0.97 -22.31 7.65
N ALA A 50 0.01 -21.70 6.93
CA ALA A 50 0.24 -21.25 5.55
C ALA A 50 1.37 -20.21 5.47
N LEU A 51 1.44 -19.27 6.44
CA LEU A 51 2.52 -18.30 6.49
C LEU A 51 3.90 -18.97 6.61
N ALA A 52 4.04 -19.99 7.47
CA ALA A 52 5.28 -20.72 7.61
C ALA A 52 5.70 -21.45 6.32
N GLU A 53 4.74 -21.93 5.53
CA GLU A 53 5.03 -22.51 4.22
C GLU A 53 5.47 -21.44 3.19
N TRP A 54 4.91 -20.24 3.24
CA TRP A 54 5.37 -19.13 2.42
C TRP A 54 6.79 -18.70 2.78
N GLU A 55 7.11 -18.64 4.07
CA GLU A 55 8.48 -18.33 4.53
C GLU A 55 9.52 -19.32 3.99
N LYS A 56 9.22 -20.60 3.99
CA LYS A 56 10.11 -21.62 3.44
C LYS A 56 10.32 -21.47 1.93
N LYS A 57 9.27 -21.08 1.20
CA LYS A 57 9.32 -20.92 -0.25
C LYS A 57 9.92 -19.58 -0.70
N MET A 58 9.94 -18.58 0.17
CA MET A 58 10.32 -17.21 -0.20
C MET A 58 11.71 -17.08 -0.82
N PRO A 59 12.76 -17.77 -0.35
CA PRO A 59 14.08 -17.72 -0.99
C PRO A 59 14.07 -18.19 -2.44
N GLU A 60 13.32 -19.26 -2.73
CA GLU A 60 13.18 -19.79 -4.09
C GLU A 60 12.38 -18.83 -4.99
N ILE A 61 11.28 -18.29 -4.48
CA ILE A 61 10.47 -17.28 -5.18
C ILE A 61 11.32 -16.07 -5.54
N LYS A 62 12.06 -15.50 -4.58
CA LYS A 62 12.94 -14.36 -4.82
C LYS A 62 13.98 -14.69 -5.90
N SER A 63 14.64 -15.84 -5.77
CA SER A 63 15.62 -16.29 -6.75
C SER A 63 15.02 -16.50 -8.14
N GLY A 64 13.81 -17.03 -8.23
CA GLY A 64 13.08 -17.18 -9.50
C GLY A 64 12.70 -15.83 -10.12
N LEU A 65 12.23 -14.87 -9.32
CA LEU A 65 11.92 -13.52 -9.79
C LEU A 65 13.16 -12.83 -10.35
N TYR A 66 14.32 -13.02 -9.71
CA TYR A 66 15.60 -12.51 -10.22
C TYR A 66 15.95 -13.04 -11.63
N ARG A 67 15.54 -14.28 -11.91
CA ARG A 67 15.75 -14.91 -13.23
C ARG A 67 14.62 -14.66 -14.22
N GLY A 68 13.58 -13.92 -13.84
CA GLY A 68 12.41 -13.69 -14.67
C GLY A 68 11.48 -14.91 -14.83
N ASP A 69 11.51 -15.85 -13.89
CA ASP A 69 10.71 -17.08 -13.93
C ASP A 69 9.21 -16.76 -13.76
N ALA A 70 8.42 -17.22 -14.73
CA ALA A 70 6.96 -17.02 -14.73
C ALA A 70 6.27 -17.73 -13.55
N ASN A 71 6.76 -18.89 -13.11
CA ASN A 71 6.20 -19.59 -11.96
C ASN A 71 6.50 -18.85 -10.66
N ALA A 72 7.69 -18.27 -10.54
CA ALA A 72 8.04 -17.42 -9.39
C ALA A 72 7.17 -16.17 -9.34
N LYS A 73 6.88 -15.56 -10.51
CA LYS A 73 5.96 -14.42 -10.59
C LYS A 73 4.56 -14.79 -10.12
N LYS A 74 4.04 -15.92 -10.59
CA LYS A 74 2.72 -16.43 -10.13
C LYS A 74 2.73 -16.72 -8.63
N ALA A 75 3.78 -17.33 -8.10
CA ALA A 75 3.91 -17.61 -6.69
C ALA A 75 3.95 -16.31 -5.85
N ALA A 76 4.61 -15.26 -6.34
CA ALA A 76 4.61 -13.95 -5.71
C ALA A 76 3.21 -13.31 -5.69
N GLU A 77 2.45 -13.41 -6.78
CA GLU A 77 1.06 -12.96 -6.85
C GLU A 77 0.17 -13.70 -5.85
N ASP A 78 0.35 -15.02 -5.73
CA ASP A 78 -0.43 -15.85 -4.81
C ASP A 78 -0.05 -15.56 -3.35
N PHE A 79 1.22 -15.32 -3.06
CA PHE A 79 1.65 -14.80 -1.76
C PHE A 79 1.02 -13.44 -1.46
N GLY A 80 1.00 -12.52 -2.43
CA GLY A 80 0.35 -11.21 -2.29
C GLY A 80 -1.13 -11.32 -1.91
N LYS A 81 -1.86 -12.25 -2.54
CA LYS A 81 -3.28 -12.52 -2.20
C LYS A 81 -3.41 -13.08 -0.78
N PHE A 82 -2.52 -14.01 -0.40
CA PHE A 82 -2.49 -14.55 0.96
C PHE A 82 -2.24 -13.45 1.99
N ALA A 83 -1.23 -12.61 1.77
CA ALA A 83 -0.88 -11.50 2.65
C ALA A 83 -2.05 -10.51 2.80
N ALA A 84 -2.62 -10.06 1.68
CA ALA A 84 -3.78 -9.17 1.68
C ALA A 84 -4.96 -9.76 2.45
N LYS A 85 -5.31 -11.03 2.19
CA LYS A 85 -6.38 -11.73 2.91
C LYS A 85 -6.12 -11.78 4.42
N SER A 86 -4.88 -12.11 4.82
CA SER A 86 -4.49 -12.22 6.22
C SER A 86 -4.56 -10.86 6.93
N LEU A 87 -4.09 -9.81 6.30
CA LEU A 87 -4.11 -8.45 6.85
C LEU A 87 -5.53 -7.86 6.90
N LEU A 88 -6.34 -8.11 5.88
CA LEU A 88 -7.74 -7.67 5.85
C LEU A 88 -8.65 -8.46 6.79
N ALA A 89 -8.19 -9.60 7.32
CA ALA A 89 -8.88 -10.34 8.37
C ALA A 89 -8.84 -9.66 9.75
N ASN A 90 -8.23 -8.47 9.86
CA ASN A 90 -8.18 -7.68 11.07
C ASN A 90 -9.59 -7.48 11.65
N PRO A 91 -9.83 -7.85 12.94
CA PRO A 91 -11.13 -7.74 13.58
C PRO A 91 -11.71 -6.31 13.59
N LEU A 92 -10.87 -5.29 13.64
CA LEU A 92 -11.32 -3.90 13.53
C LEU A 92 -11.97 -3.60 12.18
N LEU A 93 -11.44 -4.14 11.09
CA LEU A 93 -12.02 -3.97 9.76
C LEU A 93 -13.36 -4.71 9.65
N LYS A 94 -13.50 -5.85 10.31
CA LYS A 94 -14.78 -6.57 10.39
C LYS A 94 -15.83 -5.79 11.20
N LYS A 95 -15.41 -5.08 12.24
CA LYS A 95 -16.26 -4.26 13.07
C LYS A 95 -16.69 -2.97 12.40
N HIS A 96 -15.77 -2.34 11.69
CA HIS A 96 -15.96 -1.07 11.00
C HIS A 96 -15.93 -1.28 9.48
N ARG A 97 -17.00 -1.84 8.93
CA ARG A 97 -17.06 -2.22 7.51
C ARG A 97 -17.22 -1.04 6.57
N LYS A 98 -17.92 0.00 7.00
CA LYS A 98 -18.19 1.18 6.17
C LYS A 98 -17.06 2.17 6.33
N TRP A 99 -16.50 2.59 5.21
CA TRP A 99 -15.38 3.50 5.15
C TRP A 99 -15.67 4.63 4.17
N ALA A 100 -15.33 5.84 4.58
CA ALA A 100 -15.22 6.98 3.68
C ALA A 100 -13.74 7.29 3.50
N PHE A 101 -13.31 7.53 2.28
CA PHE A 101 -11.93 7.86 1.99
C PHE A 101 -11.83 8.85 0.84
N ILE A 102 -10.76 9.61 0.85
CA ILE A 102 -10.44 10.56 -0.21
C ILE A 102 -9.48 9.88 -1.16
N PHE A 103 -9.88 9.73 -2.41
CA PHE A 103 -8.97 9.40 -3.49
C PHE A 103 -8.39 10.69 -4.05
N ARG A 104 -7.08 10.83 -3.94
CA ARG A 104 -6.34 11.99 -4.42
C ARG A 104 -5.42 11.56 -5.53
N PRO A 105 -5.61 12.03 -6.77
CA PRO A 105 -4.74 11.67 -7.88
C PRO A 105 -3.30 12.10 -7.59
N TRP A 106 -2.39 11.14 -7.68
CA TRP A 106 -0.97 11.39 -7.55
C TRP A 106 -0.45 12.13 -8.77
N GLY A 107 0.45 13.07 -8.58
CA GLY A 107 1.09 13.78 -9.69
C GLY A 107 0.34 15.01 -10.16
N THR A 108 -0.71 15.41 -9.46
CA THR A 108 -1.28 16.74 -9.65
C THR A 108 -0.23 17.77 -9.28
N ARG A 109 0.16 18.60 -10.24
CA ARG A 109 1.18 19.64 -10.08
C ARG A 109 0.77 20.56 -8.94
N GLY A 110 1.62 20.76 -7.96
CA GLY A 110 1.32 21.60 -6.80
C GLY A 110 0.79 20.86 -5.57
N MET A 111 0.50 19.58 -5.66
CA MET A 111 0.43 18.77 -4.46
C MET A 111 1.85 18.70 -3.89
N GLY A 112 2.20 19.69 -3.16
CA GLY A 112 3.41 19.72 -2.37
C GLY A 112 3.36 18.69 -1.29
N LEU A 113 3.24 17.44 -1.75
CA LEU A 113 3.46 16.34 -0.90
C LEU A 113 4.75 16.56 -0.26
N PRO A 114 4.69 16.25 0.74
CA PRO A 114 5.08 16.38 2.08
C PRO A 114 6.44 17.05 2.21
N GLN A 115 6.72 17.97 1.37
CA GLN A 115 7.74 18.97 1.67
C GLN A 115 7.38 19.71 2.95
N ASN A 116 6.14 19.57 3.33
CA ASN A 116 5.69 19.96 4.62
C ASN A 116 5.58 18.71 5.48
N TRP A 117 6.56 18.52 6.31
CA TRP A 117 6.58 17.51 7.35
C TRP A 117 5.34 17.54 8.27
N GLN A 118 4.57 18.60 8.24
CA GLN A 118 3.26 18.74 8.90
C GLN A 118 2.12 18.17 8.06
N GLY A 119 2.41 17.29 7.14
CA GLY A 119 1.57 16.49 6.25
C GLY A 119 0.12 16.93 6.09
N ASN A 120 -0.65 16.89 7.12
CA ASN A 120 -2.05 17.28 7.13
C ASN A 120 -2.29 18.76 6.89
N SER A 121 -1.41 19.64 7.32
CA SER A 121 -1.59 21.09 7.17
C SER A 121 -1.47 21.56 5.72
N VAL A 122 -0.74 20.82 4.90
CA VAL A 122 -0.67 21.13 3.46
C VAL A 122 -1.94 20.75 2.75
N LEU A 123 -2.59 19.70 3.18
CA LEU A 123 -3.81 19.20 2.58
C LEU A 123 -5.04 20.01 3.03
N THR A 124 -5.09 20.34 4.31
CA THR A 124 -6.15 21.14 4.91
C THR A 124 -6.00 22.63 4.62
N ASN A 125 -4.76 23.10 4.50
CA ASN A 125 -4.44 24.51 4.28
C ASN A 125 -3.94 24.77 2.85
N ALA A 126 -4.51 24.09 1.87
CA ALA A 126 -4.19 24.37 0.48
C ALA A 126 -4.31 25.87 0.15
N GLY A 127 -5.23 26.59 0.78
CA GLY A 127 -5.35 28.04 0.70
C GLY A 127 -4.29 28.82 1.48
N PHE A 128 -3.54 28.19 2.37
CA PHE A 128 -2.60 28.86 3.25
C PHE A 128 -1.28 29.22 2.57
N HIS A 129 -0.94 28.55 1.50
CA HIS A 129 0.30 28.74 0.78
C HIS A 129 0.24 29.86 -0.25
N LYS A 130 -0.40 30.99 0.07
CA LYS A 130 -0.34 32.23 -0.70
C LYS A 130 -0.44 32.01 -2.22
N GLY A 131 -1.50 31.36 -2.67
CA GLY A 131 -1.74 31.11 -4.08
C GLY A 131 -0.88 30.01 -4.72
N ARG A 132 -0.08 29.28 -3.94
CA ARG A 132 0.59 28.06 -4.42
C ARG A 132 -0.28 26.82 -4.28
N ALA A 133 -1.24 26.87 -3.44
CA ALA A 133 -2.32 25.93 -3.51
C ALA A 133 -3.17 26.36 -4.69
N ASP A 134 -2.79 25.93 -5.81
CA ASP A 134 -3.70 25.83 -6.92
C ASP A 134 -4.79 24.83 -6.49
N SER A 135 -5.72 25.34 -5.70
CA SER A 135 -6.95 24.63 -5.34
C SER A 135 -7.67 24.14 -6.60
N HIS A 136 -7.33 24.72 -7.73
CA HIS A 136 -7.80 24.36 -9.05
C HIS A 136 -7.20 23.07 -9.62
N ASN A 137 -6.10 22.61 -9.06
CA ASN A 137 -5.45 21.37 -9.52
C ASN A 137 -5.79 20.15 -8.69
N PHE A 138 -6.52 20.32 -7.60
CA PHE A 138 -7.02 19.21 -6.83
C PHE A 138 -8.25 18.61 -7.52
N LYS A 139 -8.18 17.32 -7.78
CA LYS A 139 -9.30 16.53 -8.31
C LYS A 139 -9.60 15.42 -7.33
N ASP A 140 -9.83 15.82 -6.09
CA ASP A 140 -10.16 14.87 -5.05
C ASP A 140 -11.51 14.23 -5.30
N GLU A 141 -11.62 12.99 -4.97
CA GLU A 141 -12.85 12.24 -5.02
C GLU A 141 -13.14 11.66 -3.65
N LEU A 142 -14.35 11.86 -3.17
CA LEU A 142 -14.84 11.18 -1.98
C LEU A 142 -15.50 9.86 -2.39
N TRP A 143 -15.04 8.79 -1.81
CA TRP A 143 -15.55 7.45 -2.03
C TRP A 143 -16.07 6.85 -0.74
N ILE A 144 -17.09 6.03 -0.84
CA ILE A 144 -17.62 5.24 0.26
C ILE A 144 -17.58 3.78 -0.13
N SER A 145 -16.98 2.96 0.73
CA SER A 145 -17.04 1.50 0.66
C SER A 145 -17.98 0.97 1.75
N GLY A 146 -18.86 0.06 1.38
CA GLY A 146 -19.66 -0.69 2.33
C GLY A 146 -18.89 -1.82 3.00
N ASP A 147 -17.79 -2.23 2.41
CA ASP A 147 -16.88 -3.25 2.92
C ASP A 147 -15.46 -2.96 2.44
N ILE A 148 -14.55 -2.62 3.36
CA ILE A 148 -13.15 -2.34 3.05
C ILE A 148 -12.42 -3.55 2.47
N THR A 149 -12.92 -4.76 2.71
CA THR A 149 -12.34 -6.00 2.16
C THR A 149 -12.70 -6.22 0.69
N SER A 150 -13.59 -5.39 0.15
CA SER A 150 -14.07 -5.43 -1.23
C SER A 150 -14.00 -4.01 -1.84
N PRO A 151 -12.79 -3.46 -2.02
CA PRO A 151 -12.60 -2.07 -2.47
C PRO A 151 -13.20 -1.81 -3.85
N GLU A 152 -13.34 -2.84 -4.69
CA GLU A 152 -13.98 -2.76 -6.00
C GLU A 152 -15.47 -2.36 -5.92
N ASN A 153 -16.09 -2.54 -4.77
CA ASN A 153 -17.47 -2.15 -4.51
C ASN A 153 -17.62 -0.72 -3.99
N ALA A 154 -16.50 0.00 -3.84
CA ALA A 154 -16.55 1.38 -3.43
C ALA A 154 -17.25 2.26 -4.47
N LYS A 155 -18.01 3.24 -4.00
CA LYS A 155 -18.74 4.17 -4.85
C LYS A 155 -18.23 5.58 -4.64
N LYS A 156 -17.98 6.25 -5.74
CA LYS A 156 -17.71 7.67 -5.74
C LYS A 156 -19.00 8.44 -5.43
N VAL A 157 -18.96 9.25 -4.38
CA VAL A 157 -20.12 10.04 -3.94
C VAL A 157 -19.97 11.52 -4.22
N LEU A 158 -18.74 12.00 -4.32
CA LEU A 158 -18.46 13.41 -4.58
C LEU A 158 -17.14 13.54 -5.35
N ALA A 159 -17.10 14.41 -6.32
CA ALA A 159 -15.90 14.81 -7.05
C ALA A 159 -15.92 16.33 -7.24
N PRO A 160 -15.67 17.11 -6.17
CA PRO A 160 -15.55 18.53 -6.29
C PRO A 160 -14.29 18.85 -7.11
N ASN A 161 -14.33 19.88 -7.92
CA ASN A 161 -13.12 20.33 -8.61
C ASN A 161 -12.22 21.13 -7.64
N SER A 162 -11.95 20.55 -6.49
CA SER A 162 -11.22 21.16 -5.38
C SER A 162 -10.63 20.07 -4.47
N ALA A 163 -9.85 20.49 -3.48
CA ALA A 163 -9.38 19.61 -2.40
C ALA A 163 -10.52 19.29 -1.43
N VAL A 164 -10.56 18.05 -0.98
CA VAL A 164 -11.37 17.62 0.16
C VAL A 164 -10.45 17.53 1.37
N ALA A 165 -10.72 18.31 2.41
CA ALA A 165 -9.85 18.39 3.57
C ALA A 165 -10.25 17.39 4.64
N ASP A 166 -11.45 17.46 5.12
CA ASP A 166 -11.96 16.65 6.21
C ASP A 166 -13.25 15.94 5.82
N ILE A 167 -13.42 14.73 6.32
CA ILE A 167 -14.65 13.98 6.22
C ILE A 167 -15.17 13.87 7.64
N ASP A 168 -16.22 14.60 7.93
CA ASP A 168 -16.97 14.48 9.17
C ASP A 168 -18.18 13.56 8.91
N VAL A 169 -18.27 12.44 9.65
CA VAL A 169 -19.26 11.38 9.41
C VAL A 169 -20.04 11.11 10.68
#